data_3eba614833a6a1d63ade4474e4abdb11
#
_entry.id   3eba614833a6a1d63ade4474e4abdb11
#
_cell.length_a   1.000
_cell.length_b   1.000
_cell.length_c   1.000
_cell.angle_alpha   90.00
_cell.angle_beta   90.00
_cell.angle_gamma   90.00
#
_symmetry.space_group_name_H-M   'P 1'
#
loop_
_entity.id
_entity.type
_entity.pdbx_description
1 polymer ?
#
loop_
_entity_poly.entity_id
_entity_poly.type
_entity_poly.pdbx_seq_one_letter_code
_entity_poly.pdbx_strand_id
1 'polypeptide(L)'
;YTAREVNAVHSEYDKNIMSDGWRQFRMGGQFAKDGHPAKKFNIGSLETLGDIKREELITFYNNHYSANRMGLSMLSTHSLDQMEEWAKKHFSLIENRNLGRNEHDPNVYEHKETVRIIKIKPIKDIREMSIVFEIPSTRDMYETKPGRQFASILGHEGKGSLLSYLKKEGWALSLGAYTRQETKEIGYANVTIGLTEEGLKEYEKVLKSVVGYINLMKQSGFQKHVFQELKSMASLNEI
;
A
#
# COMPACT_ATOMS: atom_id res chain seq x y z
N TYR A 1 2.80 -2.29 -33.22
CA TYR A 1 2.93 -1.56 -31.94
C TYR A 1 2.48 -2.44 -30.77
N THR A 2 1.31 -3.07 -30.81
CA THR A 2 0.77 -3.87 -29.69
C THR A 2 1.73 -4.96 -29.22
N ALA A 3 2.28 -5.78 -30.12
CA ALA A 3 3.22 -6.84 -29.77
C ALA A 3 4.51 -6.30 -29.07
N ARG A 4 5.01 -5.14 -29.51
CA ARG A 4 6.16 -4.50 -28.86
C ARG A 4 5.83 -4.08 -27.43
N GLU A 5 4.66 -3.48 -27.22
CA GLU A 5 4.25 -3.03 -25.90
C GLU A 5 3.97 -4.22 -24.97
N VAL A 6 3.37 -5.29 -25.47
CA VAL A 6 3.19 -6.55 -24.71
C VAL A 6 4.54 -7.11 -24.24
N ASN A 7 5.55 -7.11 -25.12
CA ASN A 7 6.91 -7.54 -24.76
C ASN A 7 7.56 -6.61 -23.72
N ALA A 8 7.32 -5.29 -23.81
CA ALA A 8 7.82 -4.34 -22.82
C ALA A 8 7.20 -4.60 -21.43
N VAL A 9 5.89 -4.82 -21.38
CA VAL A 9 5.17 -5.18 -20.14
C VAL A 9 5.67 -6.52 -19.58
N HIS A 10 5.93 -7.50 -20.45
CA HIS A 10 6.48 -8.78 -20.00
C HIS A 10 7.89 -8.65 -19.42
N SER A 11 8.74 -7.83 -20.02
CA SER A 11 10.07 -7.55 -19.47
C SER A 11 10.00 -6.86 -18.10
N GLU A 12 9.01 -5.98 -17.89
CA GLU A 12 8.73 -5.40 -16.59
C GLU A 12 8.26 -6.46 -15.58
N TYR A 13 7.39 -7.37 -16.01
CA TYR A 13 6.96 -8.50 -15.19
C TYR A 13 8.14 -9.35 -14.74
N ASP A 14 9.01 -9.78 -15.67
CA ASP A 14 10.17 -10.62 -15.38
C ASP A 14 11.14 -9.95 -14.39
N LYS A 15 11.38 -8.65 -14.56
CA LYS A 15 12.16 -7.86 -13.62
C LYS A 15 11.55 -7.88 -12.20
N ASN A 16 10.23 -7.74 -12.13
CA ASN A 16 9.54 -7.57 -10.85
C ASN A 16 9.34 -8.89 -10.09
N ILE A 17 9.17 -10.03 -10.77
CA ILE A 17 9.05 -11.33 -10.09
C ILE A 17 10.34 -11.74 -9.36
N MET A 18 11.48 -11.14 -9.71
CA MET A 18 12.76 -11.34 -9.02
C MET A 18 12.89 -10.48 -7.75
N SER A 19 11.92 -9.64 -7.43
CA SER A 19 11.88 -8.81 -6.22
C SER A 19 11.07 -9.48 -5.12
N ASP A 20 11.64 -9.65 -3.93
CA ASP A 20 10.93 -10.23 -2.79
C ASP A 20 9.71 -9.40 -2.37
N GLY A 21 9.77 -8.06 -2.43
CA GLY A 21 8.64 -7.19 -2.17
C GLY A 21 7.47 -7.39 -3.15
N TRP A 22 7.75 -7.53 -4.45
CA TRP A 22 6.73 -7.84 -5.46
C TRP A 22 6.12 -9.23 -5.26
N ARG A 23 6.92 -10.21 -4.87
CA ARG A 23 6.45 -11.57 -4.57
C ARG A 23 5.52 -11.58 -3.37
N GLN A 24 5.88 -10.84 -2.30
CA GLN A 24 5.05 -10.67 -1.11
C GLN A 24 3.72 -9.99 -1.46
N PHE A 25 3.77 -8.90 -2.24
CA PHE A 25 2.57 -8.20 -2.72
C PHE A 25 1.65 -9.13 -3.51
N ARG A 26 2.18 -9.88 -4.48
CA ARG A 26 1.42 -10.85 -5.27
C ARG A 26 0.80 -11.94 -4.40
N MET A 27 1.55 -12.47 -3.45
CA MET A 27 1.03 -13.48 -2.51
C MET A 27 -0.13 -12.95 -1.69
N GLY A 28 -0.04 -11.71 -1.18
CA GLY A 28 -1.16 -11.07 -0.47
C GLY A 28 -2.44 -11.03 -1.32
N GLY A 29 -2.33 -10.65 -2.59
CA GLY A 29 -3.45 -10.61 -3.52
C GLY A 29 -4.12 -11.97 -3.77
N GLN A 30 -3.39 -13.09 -3.67
CA GLN A 30 -3.96 -14.43 -3.89
C GLN A 30 -5.04 -14.81 -2.86
N PHE A 31 -5.05 -14.16 -1.70
CA PHE A 31 -6.05 -14.40 -0.65
C PHE A 31 -7.28 -13.50 -0.78
N ALA A 32 -7.31 -12.62 -1.77
CA ALA A 32 -8.51 -11.84 -2.09
C ALA A 32 -9.65 -12.76 -2.54
N LYS A 33 -10.89 -12.29 -2.37
CA LYS A 33 -12.10 -13.01 -2.81
C LYS A 33 -12.01 -13.40 -4.29
N ASP A 34 -12.63 -14.52 -4.63
CA ASP A 34 -12.77 -14.91 -6.02
C ASP A 34 -13.56 -13.84 -6.81
N GLY A 35 -13.05 -13.51 -7.99
CA GLY A 35 -13.60 -12.45 -8.83
C GLY A 35 -13.22 -11.01 -8.39
N HIS A 36 -12.67 -10.81 -7.20
CA HIS A 36 -12.24 -9.48 -6.77
C HIS A 36 -11.01 -8.99 -7.55
N PRO A 37 -10.96 -7.73 -8.02
CA PRO A 37 -9.84 -7.19 -8.80
C PRO A 37 -8.48 -7.30 -8.10
N ALA A 38 -8.44 -7.18 -6.77
CA ALA A 38 -7.21 -7.31 -5.98
C ALA A 38 -6.53 -8.69 -6.09
N LYS A 39 -7.24 -9.71 -6.57
CA LYS A 39 -6.67 -11.04 -6.86
C LYS A 39 -5.81 -11.05 -8.11
N LYS A 40 -6.05 -10.10 -9.03
CA LYS A 40 -5.29 -9.98 -10.26
C LYS A 40 -3.94 -9.32 -9.99
N PHE A 41 -2.91 -9.82 -10.67
CA PHE A 41 -1.63 -9.13 -10.67
C PHE A 41 -1.70 -7.95 -11.63
N ASN A 42 -1.29 -6.77 -11.18
CA ASN A 42 -1.45 -5.52 -11.92
C ASN A 42 -0.40 -5.28 -13.03
N ILE A 43 0.62 -6.15 -13.12
CA ILE A 43 1.53 -6.18 -14.27
C ILE A 43 1.12 -7.35 -15.16
N GLY A 44 0.90 -7.09 -16.44
CA GLY A 44 0.63 -8.13 -17.42
C GLY A 44 1.85 -8.98 -17.75
N SER A 45 1.62 -10.14 -18.37
CA SER A 45 2.66 -11.02 -18.90
C SER A 45 2.31 -11.50 -20.29
N LEU A 46 3.22 -12.15 -20.99
CA LEU A 46 2.91 -12.82 -22.27
C LEU A 46 1.78 -13.85 -22.11
N GLU A 47 1.72 -14.53 -20.98
CA GLU A 47 0.63 -15.49 -20.68
C GLU A 47 -0.73 -14.80 -20.60
N THR A 48 -0.81 -13.59 -20.04
CA THR A 48 -2.07 -12.88 -19.81
C THR A 48 -2.45 -11.91 -20.92
N LEU A 49 -1.49 -11.41 -21.69
CA LEU A 49 -1.67 -10.38 -22.70
C LEU A 49 -1.22 -10.80 -24.12
N GLY A 50 -0.59 -11.99 -24.28
CA GLY A 50 0.03 -12.40 -25.55
C GLY A 50 -0.94 -12.40 -26.74
N ASP A 51 -2.17 -12.78 -26.49
CA ASP A 51 -3.22 -12.89 -27.52
C ASP A 51 -4.16 -11.67 -27.58
N ILE A 52 -3.84 -10.59 -26.83
CA ILE A 52 -4.69 -9.40 -26.79
C ILE A 52 -4.79 -8.72 -28.15
N LYS A 53 -6.01 -8.47 -28.59
CA LYS A 53 -6.29 -7.80 -29.86
C LYS A 53 -6.42 -6.28 -29.66
N ARG A 54 -6.11 -5.54 -30.71
CA ARG A 54 -6.25 -4.08 -30.69
C ARG A 54 -7.67 -3.63 -30.33
N GLU A 55 -8.66 -4.33 -30.81
CA GLU A 55 -10.09 -4.05 -30.60
C GLU A 55 -10.48 -4.19 -29.12
N GLU A 56 -9.87 -5.12 -28.40
CA GLU A 56 -10.08 -5.29 -26.96
C GLU A 56 -9.49 -4.12 -26.18
N LEU A 57 -8.32 -3.65 -26.58
CA LEU A 57 -7.70 -2.44 -25.98
C LEU A 57 -8.56 -1.18 -26.21
N ILE A 58 -9.10 -1.02 -27.44
CA ILE A 58 -10.00 0.09 -27.76
C ILE A 58 -11.28 0.00 -26.94
N THR A 59 -11.85 -1.19 -26.83
CA THR A 59 -13.04 -1.43 -26.01
C THR A 59 -12.79 -1.11 -24.54
N PHE A 60 -11.66 -1.55 -23.99
CA PHE A 60 -11.25 -1.22 -22.64
C PHE A 60 -11.09 0.30 -22.45
N TYR A 61 -10.41 0.97 -23.37
CA TYR A 61 -10.25 2.42 -23.33
C TYR A 61 -11.60 3.14 -23.32
N ASN A 62 -12.50 2.78 -24.23
CA ASN A 62 -13.83 3.39 -24.31
C ASN A 62 -14.67 3.18 -23.07
N ASN A 63 -14.53 2.05 -22.40
CA ASN A 63 -15.31 1.71 -21.21
C ASN A 63 -14.75 2.33 -19.91
N HIS A 64 -13.47 2.72 -19.90
CA HIS A 64 -12.83 3.13 -18.67
C HIS A 64 -12.28 4.55 -18.67
N TYR A 65 -11.99 5.12 -19.84
CA TYR A 65 -11.39 6.45 -19.97
C TYR A 65 -12.45 7.48 -20.39
N SER A 66 -12.61 8.52 -19.58
CA SER A 66 -13.54 9.61 -19.84
C SER A 66 -13.11 10.85 -19.06
N ALA A 67 -13.32 12.04 -19.61
CA ALA A 67 -12.90 13.30 -18.98
C ALA A 67 -13.47 13.47 -17.56
N ASN A 68 -14.69 13.00 -17.30
CA ASN A 68 -15.30 13.07 -15.97
C ASN A 68 -14.66 12.15 -14.91
N ARG A 69 -13.74 11.30 -15.32
CA ARG A 69 -12.95 10.40 -14.44
C ARG A 69 -11.49 10.81 -14.32
N MET A 70 -11.07 11.88 -15.00
CA MET A 70 -9.70 12.33 -15.06
C MET A 70 -9.51 13.60 -14.24
N GLY A 71 -8.32 13.73 -13.62
CA GLY A 71 -7.84 14.94 -12.99
C GLY A 71 -6.50 15.32 -13.61
N LEU A 72 -6.32 16.60 -13.92
CA LEU A 72 -5.04 17.13 -14.41
C LEU A 72 -4.38 17.95 -13.31
N SER A 73 -3.14 17.63 -13.00
CA SER A 73 -2.27 18.45 -12.14
C SER A 73 -1.03 18.83 -12.93
N MET A 74 -0.72 20.13 -12.95
CA MET A 74 0.46 20.64 -13.65
C MET A 74 1.35 21.41 -12.68
N LEU A 75 2.64 21.11 -12.69
CA LEU A 75 3.66 21.86 -11.97
C LEU A 75 4.74 22.29 -12.95
N SER A 76 5.01 23.59 -13.03
CA SER A 76 5.97 24.15 -13.97
C SER A 76 6.54 25.48 -13.46
N THR A 77 7.62 25.94 -14.05
CA THR A 77 8.18 27.29 -13.87
C THR A 77 7.47 28.36 -14.70
N HIS A 78 6.55 27.97 -15.57
CA HIS A 78 5.75 28.88 -16.39
C HIS A 78 4.62 29.50 -15.61
N SER A 79 4.06 30.61 -16.12
CA SER A 79 2.90 31.27 -15.51
C SER A 79 1.66 30.37 -15.51
N LEU A 80 0.73 30.65 -14.62
CA LEU A 80 -0.56 29.96 -14.57
C LEU A 80 -1.34 30.12 -15.88
N ASP A 81 -1.31 31.30 -16.48
CA ASP A 81 -1.99 31.57 -17.76
C ASP A 81 -1.43 30.69 -18.90
N GLN A 82 -0.12 30.55 -18.95
CA GLN A 82 0.53 29.68 -19.94
C GLN A 82 0.20 28.20 -19.71
N MET A 83 0.15 27.76 -18.46
CA MET A 83 -0.23 26.39 -18.12
C MET A 83 -1.71 26.14 -18.42
N GLU A 84 -2.59 27.11 -18.18
CA GLU A 84 -4.02 27.04 -18.53
C GLU A 84 -4.22 26.93 -20.05
N GLU A 85 -3.49 27.73 -20.83
CA GLU A 85 -3.51 27.64 -22.29
C GLU A 85 -3.13 26.24 -22.77
N TRP A 86 -2.05 25.67 -22.24
CA TRP A 86 -1.63 24.31 -22.57
C TRP A 86 -2.64 23.26 -22.15
N ALA A 87 -3.20 23.39 -20.94
CA ALA A 87 -4.23 22.48 -20.47
C ALA A 87 -5.44 22.49 -21.42
N LYS A 88 -5.93 23.66 -21.78
CA LYS A 88 -7.04 23.80 -22.74
C LYS A 88 -6.67 23.24 -24.12
N LYS A 89 -5.51 23.58 -24.65
CA LYS A 89 -5.06 23.14 -25.97
C LYS A 89 -4.95 21.62 -26.11
N HIS A 90 -4.42 20.95 -25.08
CA HIS A 90 -4.05 19.54 -25.19
C HIS A 90 -5.09 18.59 -24.55
N PHE A 91 -5.89 19.05 -23.59
CA PHE A 91 -6.77 18.17 -22.82
C PHE A 91 -8.27 18.44 -23.01
N SER A 92 -8.69 19.60 -23.58
CA SER A 92 -10.11 19.89 -23.82
C SER A 92 -10.78 18.93 -24.82
N LEU A 93 -9.99 18.25 -25.65
CA LEU A 93 -10.49 17.30 -26.64
C LEU A 93 -10.78 15.91 -26.06
N ILE A 94 -10.45 15.67 -24.79
CA ILE A 94 -10.78 14.40 -24.14
C ILE A 94 -12.29 14.32 -23.96
N GLU A 95 -12.90 13.31 -24.57
CA GLU A 95 -14.34 13.12 -24.57
C GLU A 95 -14.87 12.83 -23.16
N ASN A 96 -15.91 13.55 -22.77
CA ASN A 96 -16.71 13.22 -21.59
C ASN A 96 -17.84 12.26 -21.97
N ARG A 97 -17.67 10.98 -21.61
CA ARG A 97 -18.62 9.90 -21.86
C ARG A 97 -19.59 9.67 -20.71
N ASN A 98 -19.55 10.51 -19.68
CA ASN A 98 -20.37 10.41 -18.47
C ASN A 98 -20.34 9.01 -17.83
N LEU A 99 -19.16 8.37 -17.83
CA LEU A 99 -18.99 7.06 -17.22
C LEU A 99 -19.18 7.16 -15.69
N GLY A 100 -20.01 6.28 -15.13
CA GLY A 100 -20.18 6.10 -13.69
C GLY A 100 -18.88 5.63 -13.01
N ARG A 101 -18.80 5.67 -11.69
CA ARG A 101 -17.67 5.08 -10.96
C ARG A 101 -17.66 3.55 -11.15
N ASN A 102 -16.47 2.98 -11.21
CA ASN A 102 -16.33 1.53 -11.04
C ASN A 102 -16.58 1.22 -9.57
N GLU A 103 -17.60 0.42 -9.30
CA GLU A 103 -17.88 -0.07 -7.96
C GLU A 103 -17.39 -1.51 -7.85
N HIS A 104 -16.69 -1.79 -6.76
CA HIS A 104 -16.22 -3.11 -6.40
C HIS A 104 -16.61 -3.35 -4.96
N ASP A 105 -16.70 -4.63 -4.56
CA ASP A 105 -16.87 -4.97 -3.16
C ASP A 105 -15.73 -4.32 -2.35
N PRO A 106 -16.02 -3.46 -1.35
CA PRO A 106 -14.98 -2.84 -0.55
C PRO A 106 -14.17 -3.89 0.25
N ASN A 107 -14.78 -5.03 0.56
CA ASN A 107 -14.14 -6.09 1.32
C ASN A 107 -13.27 -6.95 0.40
N VAL A 108 -11.98 -6.70 0.40
CA VAL A 108 -11.00 -7.43 -0.42
C VAL A 108 -10.91 -8.90 -0.02
N TYR A 109 -10.97 -9.18 1.26
CA TYR A 109 -10.85 -10.53 1.82
C TYR A 109 -12.18 -11.03 2.37
N GLU A 110 -12.39 -12.34 2.37
CA GLU A 110 -13.49 -12.90 3.15
C GLU A 110 -13.19 -12.73 4.63
N HIS A 111 -14.12 -12.11 5.35
CA HIS A 111 -14.06 -12.01 6.80
C HIS A 111 -14.28 -13.39 7.41
N LYS A 112 -13.21 -14.14 7.51
CA LYS A 112 -13.15 -15.30 8.37
C LYS A 112 -12.32 -14.88 9.57
N GLU A 113 -12.79 -15.16 10.75
CA GLU A 113 -12.15 -14.89 12.06
C GLU A 113 -10.78 -15.59 12.22
N THR A 114 -10.07 -15.83 11.11
CA THR A 114 -8.85 -16.61 11.09
C THR A 114 -7.64 -15.76 10.74
N VAL A 115 -6.70 -15.73 11.66
CA VAL A 115 -5.33 -15.26 11.37
C VAL A 115 -4.71 -16.19 10.33
N ARG A 116 -4.14 -15.60 9.28
CA ARG A 116 -3.40 -16.36 8.26
C ARG A 116 -1.91 -16.10 8.43
N ILE A 117 -1.14 -17.18 8.48
CA ILE A 117 0.32 -17.14 8.48
C ILE A 117 0.79 -17.61 7.11
N ILE A 118 1.50 -16.75 6.40
CA ILE A 118 2.05 -17.03 5.08
C ILE A 118 3.57 -17.07 5.20
N LYS A 119 4.17 -18.23 4.90
CA LYS A 119 5.62 -18.41 4.88
C LYS A 119 6.11 -18.31 3.43
N ILE A 120 6.94 -17.31 3.15
CA ILE A 120 7.50 -17.05 1.82
C ILE A 120 8.99 -17.33 1.87
N LYS A 121 9.49 -18.18 0.96
CA LYS A 121 10.93 -18.36 0.77
C LYS A 121 11.47 -17.17 -0.04
N PRO A 122 12.35 -16.33 0.52
CA PRO A 122 12.88 -15.18 -0.19
C PRO A 122 13.93 -15.60 -1.24
N ILE A 123 14.20 -14.69 -2.18
CA ILE A 123 15.31 -14.79 -3.14
C ILE A 123 16.60 -14.31 -2.49
N LYS A 124 16.53 -13.19 -1.77
CA LYS A 124 17.66 -12.61 -1.03
C LYS A 124 17.76 -13.21 0.37
N ASP A 125 18.91 -13.06 1.01
CA ASP A 125 19.06 -13.42 2.44
C ASP A 125 18.41 -12.33 3.32
N ILE A 126 17.11 -12.40 3.42
CA ILE A 126 16.29 -11.51 4.26
C ILE A 126 15.44 -12.35 5.22
N ARG A 127 15.30 -11.85 6.43
CA ARG A 127 14.41 -12.39 7.46
C ARG A 127 13.49 -11.28 7.91
N GLU A 128 12.26 -11.34 7.45
CA GLU A 128 11.27 -10.29 7.69
C GLU A 128 9.93 -10.88 8.11
N MET A 129 9.31 -10.26 9.08
CA MET A 129 7.92 -10.49 9.45
C MET A 129 7.11 -9.25 9.08
N SER A 130 6.10 -9.42 8.24
CA SER A 130 5.11 -8.39 7.95
C SER A 130 3.77 -8.78 8.56
N ILE A 131 3.22 -7.92 9.40
CA ILE A 131 1.92 -8.11 10.07
C ILE A 131 0.98 -7.05 9.53
N VAL A 132 -0.16 -7.49 9.02
CA VAL A 132 -1.17 -6.62 8.39
C VAL A 132 -2.47 -6.74 9.16
N PHE A 133 -2.97 -5.61 9.66
CA PHE A 133 -4.27 -5.50 10.31
C PHE A 133 -5.20 -4.70 9.42
N GLU A 134 -6.39 -5.23 9.15
CA GLU A 134 -7.45 -4.46 8.54
C GLU A 134 -8.00 -3.44 9.55
N ILE A 135 -8.16 -2.21 9.11
CA ILE A 135 -8.70 -1.10 9.91
C ILE A 135 -9.75 -0.36 9.09
N PRO A 136 -10.70 0.33 9.73
CA PRO A 136 -11.57 1.26 9.01
C PRO A 136 -10.75 2.30 8.25
N SER A 137 -11.23 2.71 7.08
CA SER A 137 -10.60 3.78 6.32
C SER A 137 -10.54 5.07 7.14
N THR A 138 -9.39 5.71 7.14
CA THR A 138 -9.19 7.03 7.75
C THR A 138 -9.04 8.14 6.67
N ARG A 139 -9.51 7.86 5.45
CA ARG A 139 -9.36 8.77 4.30
C ARG A 139 -9.97 10.14 4.58
N ASP A 140 -11.16 10.16 5.18
CA ASP A 140 -11.86 11.41 5.49
C ASP A 140 -11.32 12.12 6.74
N MET A 141 -10.37 11.47 7.44
CA MET A 141 -9.67 12.02 8.61
C MET A 141 -8.30 12.61 8.24
N TYR A 142 -8.16 13.16 7.03
CA TYR A 142 -6.89 13.66 6.50
C TYR A 142 -6.31 14.84 7.29
N GLU A 143 -7.12 15.59 8.01
CA GLU A 143 -6.68 16.68 8.89
C GLU A 143 -6.07 16.14 10.19
N THR A 144 -6.71 15.15 10.82
CA THR A 144 -6.31 14.61 12.13
C THR A 144 -5.29 13.47 12.04
N LYS A 145 -5.24 12.77 10.92
CA LYS A 145 -4.28 11.70 10.56
C LYS A 145 -4.03 10.68 11.69
N PRO A 146 -5.07 10.04 12.27
CA PRO A 146 -4.91 9.16 13.43
C PRO A 146 -3.97 7.97 13.17
N GLY A 147 -3.96 7.46 11.94
CA GLY A 147 -3.05 6.40 11.53
C GLY A 147 -1.58 6.78 11.63
N ARG A 148 -1.23 8.07 11.46
CA ARG A 148 0.14 8.55 11.60
C ARG A 148 0.60 8.51 13.05
N GLN A 149 -0.27 8.86 14.00
CA GLN A 149 0.04 8.76 15.43
C GLN A 149 0.24 7.29 15.85
N PHE A 150 -0.69 6.41 15.44
CA PHE A 150 -0.55 4.98 15.69
C PHE A 150 0.76 4.43 15.16
N ALA A 151 1.11 4.73 13.91
CA ALA A 151 2.34 4.29 13.28
C ALA A 151 3.59 4.83 13.97
N SER A 152 3.56 6.11 14.41
CA SER A 152 4.67 6.74 15.12
C SER A 152 4.96 6.09 16.48
N ILE A 153 3.92 5.75 17.26
CA ILE A 153 4.10 5.10 18.55
C ILE A 153 4.59 3.65 18.37
N LEU A 154 3.96 2.90 17.45
CA LEU A 154 4.30 1.50 17.23
C LEU A 154 5.68 1.33 16.57
N GLY A 155 6.04 2.24 15.67
CA GLY A 155 7.33 2.29 14.98
C GLY A 155 8.44 3.03 15.75
N HIS A 156 8.18 3.45 16.99
CA HIS A 156 9.17 4.18 17.78
C HIS A 156 10.39 3.31 18.10
N GLU A 157 11.59 3.91 18.06
CA GLU A 157 12.85 3.19 18.23
C GLU A 157 13.52 3.43 19.59
N GLY A 158 13.07 4.44 20.33
CA GLY A 158 13.67 4.86 21.60
C GLY A 158 13.46 3.85 22.74
N LYS A 159 14.06 4.14 23.89
CA LYS A 159 13.93 3.33 25.11
C LYS A 159 12.45 3.16 25.49
N GLY A 160 12.05 1.94 25.83
CA GLY A 160 10.66 1.59 26.18
C GLY A 160 9.77 1.28 24.97
N SER A 161 10.29 1.41 23.74
CA SER A 161 9.55 1.02 22.52
C SER A 161 9.52 -0.49 22.31
N LEU A 162 8.60 -0.93 21.45
CA LEU A 162 8.54 -2.33 21.03
C LEU A 162 9.86 -2.79 20.40
N LEU A 163 10.46 -1.99 19.53
CA LEU A 163 11.75 -2.33 18.93
C LEU A 163 12.85 -2.48 19.97
N SER A 164 12.93 -1.58 20.98
CA SER A 164 13.93 -1.70 22.03
C SER A 164 13.80 -2.98 22.85
N TYR A 165 12.56 -3.43 23.08
CA TYR A 165 12.28 -4.73 23.72
C TYR A 165 12.73 -5.90 22.85
N LEU A 166 12.32 -5.92 21.58
CA LEU A 166 12.67 -7.00 20.65
C LEU A 166 14.17 -7.11 20.38
N LYS A 167 14.87 -5.95 20.38
CA LYS A 167 16.35 -5.92 20.30
C LYS A 167 17.00 -6.50 21.55
N LYS A 168 16.48 -6.20 22.74
CA LYS A 168 16.97 -6.75 24.00
C LYS A 168 16.83 -8.28 24.08
N GLU A 169 15.73 -8.82 23.55
CA GLU A 169 15.50 -10.25 23.43
C GLU A 169 16.32 -10.90 22.32
N GLY A 170 17.03 -10.13 21.50
CA GLY A 170 17.83 -10.63 20.38
C GLY A 170 17.01 -11.06 19.16
N TRP A 171 15.74 -10.64 19.04
CA TRP A 171 14.82 -11.11 17.99
C TRP A 171 14.72 -10.21 16.78
N ALA A 172 14.95 -8.90 16.92
CA ALA A 172 14.79 -7.96 15.82
C ALA A 172 15.99 -7.03 15.62
N LEU A 173 16.16 -6.61 14.37
CA LEU A 173 17.15 -5.63 13.93
C LEU A 173 16.49 -4.26 13.67
N SER A 174 15.29 -4.27 13.12
CA SER A 174 14.52 -3.08 12.74
C SER A 174 13.03 -3.31 12.92
N LEU A 175 12.27 -2.23 13.03
CA LEU A 175 10.82 -2.23 13.04
C LEU A 175 10.32 -0.96 12.36
N GLY A 176 9.34 -1.11 11.47
CA GLY A 176 8.61 0.00 10.86
C GLY A 176 7.11 -0.23 11.01
N ALA A 177 6.36 0.86 11.13
CA ALA A 177 4.91 0.81 11.12
C ALA A 177 4.34 1.92 10.25
N TYR A 178 3.28 1.62 9.51
CA TYR A 178 2.57 2.60 8.69
C TYR A 178 1.11 2.18 8.48
N THR A 179 0.29 3.15 8.10
CA THR A 179 -1.08 2.88 7.67
C THR A 179 -1.24 3.26 6.21
N ARG A 180 -2.04 2.52 5.47
CA ARG A 180 -2.41 2.84 4.09
C ARG A 180 -3.91 2.70 3.89
N GLN A 181 -4.44 3.47 2.96
CA GLN A 181 -5.82 3.35 2.53
C GLN A 181 -5.89 2.39 1.34
N GLU A 182 -6.85 1.50 1.34
CA GLU A 182 -7.07 0.56 0.24
C GLU A 182 -8.32 0.93 -0.54
N THR A 183 -9.43 1.06 0.16
CA THR A 183 -10.71 1.49 -0.39
C THR A 183 -11.24 2.70 0.39
N LYS A 184 -12.46 3.14 0.09
CA LYS A 184 -13.11 4.18 0.89
C LYS A 184 -13.44 3.71 2.30
N GLU A 185 -13.74 2.43 2.46
CA GLU A 185 -14.22 1.81 3.69
C GLU A 185 -13.09 1.18 4.48
N ILE A 186 -12.06 0.68 3.80
CA ILE A 186 -11.00 -0.15 4.38
C ILE A 186 -9.63 0.47 4.20
N GLY A 187 -8.84 0.42 5.23
CA GLY A 187 -7.41 0.65 5.26
C GLY A 187 -6.66 -0.50 5.93
N TYR A 188 -5.36 -0.42 5.94
CA TYR A 188 -4.49 -1.38 6.60
C TYR A 188 -3.47 -0.68 7.48
N ALA A 189 -3.27 -1.24 8.68
CA ALA A 189 -2.12 -0.96 9.52
C ALA A 189 -1.09 -2.07 9.31
N ASN A 190 0.13 -1.69 9.00
CA ASN A 190 1.22 -2.60 8.68
C ASN A 190 2.35 -2.43 9.69
N VAL A 191 2.91 -3.55 10.12
CA VAL A 191 4.11 -3.61 10.96
C VAL A 191 5.10 -4.53 10.27
N THR A 192 6.28 -4.01 9.95
CA THR A 192 7.35 -4.76 9.30
C THR A 192 8.54 -4.84 10.26
N ILE A 193 9.03 -6.05 10.50
CA ILE A 193 10.10 -6.32 11.47
C ILE A 193 11.21 -7.07 10.76
N GLY A 194 12.40 -6.49 10.70
CA GLY A 194 13.62 -7.18 10.31
C GLY A 194 14.06 -8.10 11.45
N LEU A 195 14.05 -9.40 11.19
CA LEU A 195 14.34 -10.42 12.21
C LEU A 195 15.81 -10.86 12.20
N THR A 196 16.30 -11.26 13.36
CA THR A 196 17.50 -12.08 13.48
C THR A 196 17.20 -13.54 13.13
N GLU A 197 18.20 -14.40 13.08
CA GLU A 197 17.98 -15.85 12.95
C GLU A 197 17.16 -16.40 14.11
N GLU A 198 17.45 -15.93 15.33
CA GLU A 198 16.70 -16.32 16.51
C GLU A 198 15.28 -15.77 16.49
N GLY A 199 15.09 -14.51 16.07
CA GLY A 199 13.77 -13.93 15.90
C GLY A 199 12.91 -14.66 14.87
N LEU A 200 13.52 -15.20 13.82
CA LEU A 200 12.79 -16.04 12.85
C LEU A 200 12.33 -17.36 13.45
N LYS A 201 13.14 -18.00 14.33
CA LYS A 201 12.73 -19.20 15.06
C LYS A 201 11.62 -18.90 16.06
N GLU A 202 11.72 -17.77 16.73
CA GLU A 202 10.80 -17.32 17.78
C GLU A 202 9.70 -16.36 17.27
N TYR A 203 9.35 -16.48 15.97
CA TYR A 203 8.42 -15.55 15.31
C TYR A 203 7.06 -15.43 16.02
N GLU A 204 6.58 -16.48 16.69
CA GLU A 204 5.33 -16.44 17.47
C GLU A 204 5.46 -15.56 18.72
N LYS A 205 6.64 -15.56 19.37
CA LYS A 205 6.90 -14.66 20.51
C LYS A 205 6.99 -13.21 20.04
N VAL A 206 7.62 -12.99 18.87
CA VAL A 206 7.64 -11.65 18.24
C VAL A 206 6.20 -11.18 17.95
N LEU A 207 5.37 -12.02 17.33
CA LEU A 207 3.96 -11.69 17.07
C LEU A 207 3.19 -11.38 18.37
N LYS A 208 3.33 -12.20 19.40
CA LYS A 208 2.71 -11.98 20.72
C LYS A 208 3.15 -10.63 21.33
N SER A 209 4.43 -10.26 21.16
CA SER A 209 4.96 -8.98 21.65
C SER A 209 4.34 -7.79 20.93
N VAL A 210 4.15 -7.89 19.61
CA VAL A 210 3.45 -6.85 18.81
C VAL A 210 2.01 -6.66 19.30
N VAL A 211 1.27 -7.77 19.43
CA VAL A 211 -0.13 -7.73 19.92
C VAL A 211 -0.20 -7.19 21.35
N GLY A 212 0.72 -7.62 22.21
CA GLY A 212 0.82 -7.13 23.59
C GLY A 212 1.09 -5.63 23.65
N TYR A 213 1.98 -5.11 22.81
CA TYR A 213 2.29 -3.69 22.73
C TYR A 213 1.10 -2.87 22.19
N ILE A 214 0.38 -3.37 21.19
CA ILE A 214 -0.85 -2.72 20.70
C ILE A 214 -1.91 -2.65 21.81
N ASN A 215 -2.07 -3.72 22.60
CA ASN A 215 -2.97 -3.72 23.76
C ASN A 215 -2.54 -2.71 24.82
N LEU A 216 -1.23 -2.57 25.07
CA LEU A 216 -0.70 -1.55 25.98
C LEU A 216 -1.01 -0.13 25.45
N MET A 217 -0.80 0.12 24.15
CA MET A 217 -1.18 1.39 23.53
C MET A 217 -2.67 1.71 23.72
N LYS A 218 -3.53 0.70 23.52
CA LYS A 218 -4.99 0.83 23.71
C LYS A 218 -5.34 1.20 25.15
N GLN A 219 -4.69 0.59 26.14
CA GLN A 219 -4.90 0.87 27.56
C GLN A 219 -4.37 2.25 27.98
N SER A 220 -3.23 2.66 27.39
CA SER A 220 -2.59 3.96 27.67
C SER A 220 -3.36 5.14 27.08
N GLY A 221 -4.28 4.90 26.14
CA GLY A 221 -5.09 5.92 25.49
C GLY A 221 -4.29 6.91 24.63
N PHE A 222 -4.84 8.10 24.46
CA PHE A 222 -4.27 9.13 23.60
C PHE A 222 -2.97 9.73 24.17
N GLN A 223 -1.89 9.67 23.39
CA GLN A 223 -0.57 10.16 23.76
C GLN A 223 -0.37 11.61 23.27
N LYS A 224 -0.75 12.60 24.08
CA LYS A 224 -0.72 14.03 23.73
C LYS A 224 0.67 14.51 23.31
N HIS A 225 1.73 14.05 23.98
CA HIS A 225 3.11 14.46 23.64
C HIS A 225 3.52 14.01 22.23
N VAL A 226 3.17 12.77 21.83
CA VAL A 226 3.44 12.28 20.48
C VAL A 226 2.68 13.08 19.42
N PHE A 227 1.42 13.42 19.71
CA PHE A 227 0.64 14.27 18.80
C PHE A 227 1.28 15.67 18.63
N GLN A 228 1.75 16.28 19.73
CA GLN A 228 2.39 17.60 19.69
C GLN A 228 3.71 17.55 18.90
N GLU A 229 4.51 16.51 19.10
CA GLU A 229 5.74 16.29 18.34
C GLU A 229 5.45 16.16 16.83
N LEU A 230 4.51 15.28 16.44
CA LEU A 230 4.11 15.10 15.05
C LEU A 230 3.56 16.38 14.42
N LYS A 231 2.82 17.19 15.19
CA LYS A 231 2.33 18.49 14.75
C LYS A 231 3.49 19.47 14.50
N SER A 232 4.45 19.53 15.41
CA SER A 232 5.64 20.39 15.23
C SER A 232 6.48 19.97 14.03
N MET A 233 6.70 18.67 13.85
CA MET A 233 7.39 18.15 12.66
C MET A 233 6.66 18.46 11.36
N ALA A 234 5.32 18.39 11.34
CA ALA A 234 4.53 18.73 10.15
C ALA A 234 4.69 20.22 9.80
N SER A 235 4.65 21.12 10.79
CA SER A 235 4.84 22.56 10.56
C SER A 235 6.24 22.90 10.02
N LEU A 236 7.27 22.17 10.41
CA LEU A 236 8.62 22.33 9.86
C LEU A 236 8.74 21.89 8.38
N ASN A 237 7.93 20.93 7.96
CA ASN A 237 7.92 20.45 6.58
C ASN A 237 7.10 21.36 5.63
N GLU A 238 6.39 22.35 6.15
CA GLU A 238 5.61 23.34 5.36
C GLU A 238 6.44 24.60 5.02
N ILE A 239 7.67 24.71 5.55
CA ILE A 239 8.64 25.77 5.26
C ILE A 239 9.54 25.32 4.11
#